data_1c3dfe832044214dcd313704c9cc4c38
#
_entry.id   1c3dfe832044214dcd313704c9cc4c38
#
_cell.length_a   1.000
_cell.length_b   1.000
_cell.length_c   1.000
_cell.angle_alpha   90.00
_cell.angle_beta   90.00
_cell.angle_gamma   90.00
#
_symmetry.space_group_name_H-M   'P 1'
#
loop_
_entity.id
_entity.type
_entity.pdbx_description
1 polymer ?
#
loop_
_entity_poly.entity_id
_entity_poly.type
_entity_poly.pdbx_seq_one_letter_code
_entity_poly.pdbx_strand_id
1 'polypeptide(L)' 'MLKNGLKNLRKEAKLTQQQLGDLVEVSRKTINTVENGVFYPSTLLSLKLAKALSVKVEDIFWLAESTESPEP' A
#
# COMPACT_ATOMS: atom_id res chain seq x y z
N MET A 1 9.17 -11.44 0.31
CA MET A 1 9.12 -10.07 -0.24
C MET A 1 7.70 -9.53 -0.18
N LEU A 2 7.57 -8.30 0.21
CA LEU A 2 6.25 -7.67 0.29
C LEU A 2 5.84 -7.13 -1.06
N LYS A 3 4.62 -7.42 -1.45
CA LYS A 3 4.00 -6.88 -2.66
C LYS A 3 2.85 -5.99 -2.29
N ASN A 4 2.50 -5.07 -3.18
CA ASN A 4 1.34 -4.22 -2.91
C ASN A 4 0.59 -3.87 -4.18
N GLY A 5 -0.70 -3.61 -4.00
CA GLY A 5 -1.58 -3.13 -5.06
C GLY A 5 -2.05 -1.71 -4.82
N LEU A 6 -1.31 -0.94 -4.05
CA LEU A 6 -1.74 0.39 -3.65
C LEU A 6 -2.07 1.28 -4.85
N LYS A 7 -1.22 1.26 -5.86
CA LYS A 7 -1.43 2.11 -7.03
C LYS A 7 -2.75 1.80 -7.73
N ASN A 8 -3.06 0.53 -7.91
CA ASN A 8 -4.31 0.14 -8.57
C ASN A 8 -5.52 0.54 -7.73
N LEU A 9 -5.46 0.27 -6.42
CA LEU A 9 -6.55 0.64 -5.53
C LEU A 9 -6.75 2.14 -5.49
N ARG A 10 -5.65 2.90 -5.47
CA ARG A 10 -5.73 4.35 -5.51
C ARG A 10 -6.41 4.82 -6.80
N LYS A 11 -6.01 4.25 -7.93
CA LYS A 11 -6.60 4.65 -9.22
C LYS A 11 -8.08 4.27 -9.30
N GLU A 12 -8.44 3.12 -8.76
CA GLU A 12 -9.85 2.72 -8.71
C GLU A 12 -10.67 3.68 -7.88
N ALA A 13 -10.06 4.23 -6.84
CA ALA A 13 -10.71 5.23 -6.01
C ALA A 13 -10.66 6.62 -6.63
N LYS A 14 -10.03 6.75 -7.80
CA LYS A 14 -9.92 8.01 -8.55
C LYS A 14 -9.19 9.10 -7.78
N LEU A 15 -8.15 8.68 -7.05
CA LEU A 15 -7.32 9.59 -6.27
C LEU A 15 -5.95 9.73 -6.92
N THR A 16 -5.43 10.95 -6.89
CA THR A 16 -4.02 11.17 -7.23
C THR A 16 -3.15 10.77 -6.05
N GLN A 17 -1.85 10.63 -6.28
CA GLN A 17 -0.92 10.37 -5.18
C GLN A 17 -0.99 11.47 -4.13
N GLN A 18 -1.11 12.73 -4.57
CA GLN A 18 -1.21 13.85 -3.65
C GLN A 18 -2.48 13.75 -2.81
N GLN A 19 -3.60 13.45 -3.45
CA GLN A 19 -4.87 13.35 -2.74
C GLN A 19 -4.84 12.24 -1.71
N LEU A 20 -4.30 11.09 -2.07
CA LEU A 20 -4.19 10.00 -1.11
C LEU A 20 -3.25 10.38 0.03
N GLY A 21 -2.11 10.99 -0.29
CA GLY A 21 -1.19 11.46 0.73
C GLY A 21 -1.87 12.40 1.72
N ASP A 22 -2.66 13.33 1.20
CA ASP A 22 -3.39 14.27 2.06
C ASP A 22 -4.34 13.54 3.01
N LEU A 23 -5.03 12.52 2.50
CA LEU A 23 -6.00 11.77 3.31
C LEU A 23 -5.32 11.02 4.45
N VAL A 24 -4.11 10.54 4.24
CA VAL A 24 -3.40 9.75 5.25
C VAL A 24 -2.26 10.52 5.89
N GLU A 25 -2.16 11.82 5.58
CA GLU A 25 -1.25 12.75 6.24
C GLU A 25 0.22 12.43 5.99
N VAL A 26 0.54 12.07 4.76
CA VAL A 26 1.93 11.91 4.33
C VAL A 26 2.12 12.63 3.00
N SER A 27 3.37 12.80 2.60
CA SER A 27 3.68 13.48 1.35
C SER A 27 3.37 12.61 0.14
N ARG A 28 3.21 13.27 -1.02
CA ARG A 28 3.07 12.55 -2.28
C ARG A 28 4.26 11.61 -2.51
N LYS A 29 5.45 12.07 -2.15
CA LYS A 29 6.65 11.27 -2.31
C LYS A 29 6.55 9.96 -1.53
N THR A 30 6.01 10.02 -0.32
CA THR A 30 5.84 8.81 0.49
C THR A 30 4.91 7.83 -0.21
N ILE A 31 3.79 8.32 -0.73
CA ILE A 31 2.87 7.44 -1.47
C ILE A 31 3.59 6.81 -2.67
N ASN A 32 4.34 7.62 -3.41
CA ASN A 32 5.05 7.12 -4.58
C ASN A 32 6.05 6.02 -4.21
N THR A 33 6.82 6.22 -3.14
CA THR A 33 7.81 5.23 -2.73
C THR A 33 7.17 3.95 -2.22
N VAL A 34 6.03 4.06 -1.56
CA VAL A 34 5.29 2.87 -1.13
C VAL A 34 4.78 2.11 -2.35
N GLU A 35 4.18 2.81 -3.32
CA GLU A 35 3.65 2.17 -4.51
C GLU A 35 4.73 1.42 -5.29
N ASN A 36 5.93 1.98 -5.29
CA ASN A 36 7.04 1.39 -6.03
C ASN A 36 7.82 0.32 -5.25
N GLY A 37 7.38 0.02 -4.04
CA GLY A 37 8.02 -1.02 -3.23
C GLY A 37 9.36 -0.62 -2.64
N VAL A 38 9.69 0.67 -2.67
CA VAL A 38 10.95 1.18 -2.13
C VAL A 38 10.87 1.38 -0.63
N PHE A 39 9.70 1.73 -0.14
CA PHE A 39 9.48 2.02 1.26
C PHE A 39 8.33 1.17 1.78
N TYR A 40 8.56 0.52 2.91
CA TYR A 40 7.51 -0.28 3.55
C TYR A 40 6.86 0.59 4.63
N PRO A 41 5.55 0.81 4.53
CA PRO A 41 4.88 1.71 5.48
C PRO A 41 4.82 1.10 6.87
N SER A 42 4.74 1.98 7.86
CA SER A 42 4.49 1.56 9.23
C SER A 42 3.10 0.92 9.33
N THR A 43 2.87 0.24 10.44
CA THR A 43 1.53 -0.31 10.71
C THR A 43 0.49 0.81 10.73
N LEU A 44 0.83 1.94 11.35
CA LEU A 44 -0.10 3.07 11.39
C LEU A 44 -0.47 3.54 10.00
N LEU A 45 0.53 3.76 9.15
CA LEU A 45 0.25 4.24 7.79
C LEU A 45 -0.55 3.19 7.01
N SER A 46 -0.23 1.91 7.18
CA SER A 46 -0.96 0.83 6.51
C SER A 46 -2.44 0.84 6.88
N LEU A 47 -2.75 1.04 8.16
CA LEU A 47 -4.14 1.09 8.61
C LEU A 47 -4.84 2.34 8.08
N LYS A 48 -4.14 3.46 8.02
CA LYS A 48 -4.71 4.68 7.44
C LYS A 48 -5.02 4.52 5.96
N LEU A 49 -4.12 3.88 5.22
CA LEU A 49 -4.34 3.62 3.80
C LEU A 49 -5.55 2.73 3.59
N ALA A 50 -5.66 1.67 4.37
CA ALA A 50 -6.79 0.76 4.26
C ALA A 50 -8.11 1.48 4.53
N LYS A 51 -8.13 2.32 5.56
CA LYS A 51 -9.33 3.07 5.89
C LYS A 51 -9.68 4.07 4.79
N ALA A 52 -8.68 4.78 4.28
CA ALA A 52 -8.92 5.78 3.24
C ALA A 52 -9.47 5.15 1.96
N LEU A 53 -9.04 3.93 1.65
CA LEU A 53 -9.45 3.23 0.44
C LEU A 53 -10.62 2.28 0.68
N SER A 54 -11.09 2.17 1.92
CA SER A 54 -12.22 1.30 2.30
C SER A 54 -11.94 -0.16 1.95
N VAL A 55 -10.73 -0.61 2.22
CA VAL A 55 -10.31 -1.99 1.98
C VAL A 55 -9.59 -2.49 3.22
N LYS A 56 -9.26 -3.77 3.21
CA LYS A 56 -8.45 -4.35 4.28
C LYS A 56 -6.97 -4.13 3.97
N VAL A 57 -6.14 -4.14 5.01
CA VAL A 57 -4.70 -4.04 4.80
C VAL A 57 -4.21 -5.14 3.87
N GLU A 58 -4.75 -6.35 4.02
CA GLU A 58 -4.36 -7.49 3.19
C GLU A 58 -4.74 -7.33 1.73
N ASP A 59 -5.68 -6.44 1.43
CA ASP A 59 -6.02 -6.13 0.04
C ASP A 59 -4.95 -5.23 -0.58
N ILE A 60 -4.22 -4.49 0.24
CA ILE A 60 -3.19 -3.56 -0.23
C ILE A 60 -1.83 -4.24 -0.26
N PHE A 61 -1.48 -4.96 0.80
CA PHE A 61 -0.15 -5.54 0.98
C PHE A 61 -0.25 -7.04 1.22
N TRP A 62 0.65 -7.80 0.61
CA TRP A 62 0.70 -9.24 0.83
C TRP A 62 2.12 -9.72 0.60
N LEU A 63 2.42 -10.91 1.11
CA LEU A 63 3.71 -11.52 0.91
C LEU A 63 3.69 -12.28 -0.40
N ALA A 64 4.73 -12.06 -1.21
CA ALA A 64 4.86 -12.79 -2.44
C ALA A 64 5.06 -14.27 -2.11
N GLU A 65 4.34 -15.13 -2.82
CA GLU A 65 4.56 -16.56 -2.65
C GLU A 65 5.90 -16.94 -3.21
N SER A 66 6.62 -17.75 -2.46
CA SER A 66 7.87 -18.30 -2.93
C SER A 66 7.60 -19.58 -3.70
N THR A 67 8.30 -19.76 -4.81
CA THR A 67 8.24 -21.05 -5.49
C THR A 67 8.94 -22.13 -4.67
N GLU A 68 9.78 -21.72 -3.74
CA GLU A 68 10.41 -22.65 -2.81
C GLU A 68 9.56 -22.70 -1.59
N SER A 69 8.91 -23.79 -1.38
CA SER A 69 8.08 -23.94 -0.21
C SER A 69 8.96 -23.88 1.03
N PRO A 70 8.63 -23.09 1.96
CA PRO A 70 9.35 -23.12 3.21
C PRO A 70 9.03 -24.33 4.02
N GLU A 71 8.17 -24.97 3.65
CA GLU A 71 7.73 -25.93 4.37
C GLU A 71 7.96 -26.68 4.86
N PRO A 72 7.82 -26.81 5.33
CA PRO A 72 8.07 -27.21 6.44
C PRO A 72 7.77 -27.82 6.76
#